data_573d9f816a77914a0515dbcc0d98f460
#
_entry.id   573d9f816a77914a0515dbcc0d98f460
#
_cell.length_a   1.000
_cell.length_b   1.000
_cell.length_c   1.000
_cell.angle_alpha   90.00
_cell.angle_beta   90.00
_cell.angle_gamma   90.00
#
_symmetry.space_group_name_H-M   'P 1'
#
loop_
_entity.id
_entity.type
_entity.pdbx_description
1 polymer ?
#
loop_
_entity_poly.entity_id
_entity_poly.type
_entity_poly.pdbx_seq_one_letter_code
_entity_poly.pdbx_strand_id
1 'polypeptide(L)'
;MRLSFKSIQFVRLLALSSGLLASASAFADSYRILISNDDGINSPLIHALRDGLATLDDVEIVVSAPDANKSGSSQSTDGGARTVERVFANGEFFGYAVDGRPADAVRFGLLHLGKDEPFDLVVSGINQGANVGDVSHLSGTVGAAMEAIYQGIPAIAVSQDTANVDTSVTVNLTRQLVAKYQREGAPEGIVISINVPGGELKGVAVRPMGESYLKFSPYELTRTDGEVSEFEASYVGNRALDSKSDTYAYQNGYATITPLKFDWTAHEMLSEIETWGLAID
;
A
#
# COMPACT_ATOMS: atom_id res chain seq x y z
N MET A 1 -62.98 26.94 -72.50
CA MET A 1 -61.95 27.54 -71.68
C MET A 1 -61.29 26.42 -70.82
N ARG A 2 -60.20 25.80 -71.29
CA ARG A 2 -59.55 24.62 -70.64
C ARG A 2 -58.18 25.07 -70.19
N LEU A 3 -57.97 25.01 -68.87
CA LEU A 3 -56.64 25.26 -68.24
C LEU A 3 -55.84 23.96 -68.16
N SER A 4 -54.65 24.00 -68.77
CA SER A 4 -53.68 22.90 -68.78
C SER A 4 -52.84 22.91 -67.53
N PHE A 5 -52.77 21.78 -66.80
CA PHE A 5 -51.87 21.57 -65.67
C PHE A 5 -50.54 20.99 -66.18
N LYS A 6 -49.44 21.74 -65.96
CA LYS A 6 -48.09 21.22 -66.18
C LYS A 6 -47.59 20.53 -64.88
N SER A 7 -47.28 19.28 -65.02
CA SER A 7 -46.62 18.48 -63.96
C SER A 7 -45.15 18.87 -63.80
N ILE A 8 -44.78 19.22 -62.58
CA ILE A 8 -43.40 19.46 -62.18
C ILE A 8 -42.86 18.15 -61.58
N GLN A 9 -41.84 17.55 -62.21
CA GLN A 9 -41.12 16.44 -61.66
C GLN A 9 -40.13 16.91 -60.58
N PHE A 10 -40.27 16.45 -59.36
CA PHE A 10 -39.31 16.63 -58.27
C PHE A 10 -38.22 15.54 -58.39
N VAL A 11 -37.00 15.95 -58.75
CA VAL A 11 -35.81 15.11 -58.67
C VAL A 11 -35.34 15.10 -57.18
N ARG A 12 -35.47 13.97 -56.53
CA ARG A 12 -34.91 13.75 -55.19
C ARG A 12 -33.41 13.45 -55.31
N LEU A 13 -32.58 14.41 -54.89
CA LEU A 13 -31.15 14.21 -54.69
C LEU A 13 -30.95 13.47 -53.34
N LEU A 14 -30.52 12.19 -53.39
CA LEU A 14 -30.06 11.46 -52.21
C LEU A 14 -28.62 11.89 -51.93
N ALA A 15 -28.43 12.71 -50.89
CA ALA A 15 -27.10 12.98 -50.36
C ALA A 15 -26.72 11.80 -49.41
N LEU A 16 -25.80 10.95 -49.86
CA LEU A 16 -25.11 9.99 -48.98
C LEU A 16 -24.14 10.78 -48.09
N SER A 17 -24.51 11.03 -46.87
CA SER A 17 -23.60 11.49 -45.83
C SER A 17 -22.80 10.29 -45.30
N SER A 18 -21.60 10.07 -45.81
CA SER A 18 -20.63 9.15 -45.22
C SER A 18 -20.16 9.74 -43.90
N GLY A 19 -20.79 9.33 -42.78
CA GLY A 19 -20.33 9.66 -41.46
C GLY A 19 -19.02 8.92 -41.21
N LEU A 20 -17.90 9.63 -41.19
CA LEU A 20 -16.65 9.16 -40.59
C LEU A 20 -16.91 9.04 -39.09
N LEU A 21 -17.14 7.82 -38.60
CA LEU A 21 -16.99 7.48 -37.19
C LEU A 21 -15.50 7.59 -36.87
N ALA A 22 -15.05 8.74 -36.42
CA ALA A 22 -13.78 8.88 -35.74
C ALA A 22 -13.91 8.07 -34.44
N SER A 23 -13.36 6.87 -34.41
CA SER A 23 -13.10 6.13 -33.18
C SER A 23 -12.12 6.97 -32.37
N ALA A 24 -12.61 7.79 -31.46
CA ALA A 24 -11.79 8.32 -30.40
C ALA A 24 -11.31 7.10 -29.60
N SER A 25 -10.07 6.67 -29.84
CA SER A 25 -9.37 5.83 -28.89
C SER A 25 -9.26 6.67 -27.62
N ALA A 26 -10.14 6.44 -26.66
CA ALA A 26 -9.89 6.89 -25.31
C ALA A 26 -8.58 6.17 -24.92
N PHE A 27 -7.49 6.91 -24.88
CA PHE A 27 -6.33 6.46 -24.14
C PHE A 27 -6.86 6.29 -22.72
N ALA A 28 -7.00 5.06 -22.26
CA ALA A 28 -7.25 4.80 -20.87
C ALA A 28 -6.06 5.41 -20.11
N ASP A 29 -6.34 6.29 -19.17
CA ASP A 29 -5.30 6.84 -18.30
C ASP A 29 -4.58 5.65 -17.65
N SER A 30 -3.25 5.71 -17.59
CA SER A 30 -2.45 4.64 -16.97
C SER A 30 -2.84 4.50 -15.51
N TYR A 31 -2.89 3.26 -14.99
CA TYR A 31 -3.11 2.99 -13.58
C TYR A 31 -1.88 3.42 -12.79
N ARG A 32 -2.02 4.47 -11.98
CA ARG A 32 -0.89 5.15 -11.32
C ARG A 32 -0.65 4.58 -9.93
N ILE A 33 0.55 4.07 -9.71
CA ILE A 33 0.96 3.42 -8.46
C ILE A 33 2.06 4.22 -7.79
N LEU A 34 1.83 4.63 -6.54
CA LEU A 34 2.87 5.15 -5.67
C LEU A 34 3.47 4.00 -4.87
N ILE A 35 4.79 3.81 -4.96
CA ILE A 35 5.52 2.84 -4.13
C ILE A 35 6.28 3.58 -3.02
N SER A 36 6.19 3.06 -1.79
CA SER A 36 6.96 3.50 -0.63
C SER A 36 7.46 2.29 0.18
N ASN A 37 8.21 2.52 1.26
CA ASN A 37 8.63 1.52 2.24
C ASN A 37 9.06 2.19 3.55
N ASP A 38 9.59 1.43 4.50
CA ASP A 38 10.27 1.94 5.69
C ASP A 38 11.75 1.54 5.78
N ASP A 39 12.21 0.63 4.93
CA ASP A 39 13.63 0.28 4.81
C ASP A 39 14.49 1.35 4.12
N GLY A 40 13.85 2.33 3.49
CA GLY A 40 14.48 3.41 2.74
C GLY A 40 14.57 3.15 1.23
N ILE A 41 14.72 4.23 0.46
CA ILE A 41 14.66 4.20 -1.02
C ILE A 41 15.74 3.34 -1.66
N ASN A 42 16.86 3.13 -0.98
CA ASN A 42 17.98 2.32 -1.49
C ASN A 42 17.86 0.83 -1.15
N SER A 43 16.78 0.41 -0.49
CA SER A 43 16.54 -1.01 -0.21
C SER A 43 16.43 -1.83 -1.50
N PRO A 44 17.13 -2.96 -1.65
CA PRO A 44 17.00 -3.79 -2.85
C PRO A 44 15.58 -4.33 -3.05
N LEU A 45 14.80 -4.42 -1.97
CA LEU A 45 13.44 -4.96 -2.03
C LEU A 45 12.43 -3.97 -2.63
N ILE A 46 12.59 -2.65 -2.44
CA ILE A 46 11.75 -1.67 -3.14
C ILE A 46 12.05 -1.64 -4.63
N HIS A 47 13.32 -1.86 -5.02
CA HIS A 47 13.72 -2.00 -6.41
C HIS A 47 13.06 -3.23 -7.05
N ALA A 48 13.13 -4.40 -6.38
CA ALA A 48 12.50 -5.63 -6.85
C ALA A 48 10.98 -5.48 -7.00
N LEU A 49 10.32 -4.80 -6.07
CA LEU A 49 8.90 -4.52 -6.13
C LEU A 49 8.55 -3.63 -7.32
N ARG A 50 9.25 -2.51 -7.47
CA ARG A 50 9.04 -1.57 -8.59
C ARG A 50 9.22 -2.27 -9.93
N ASP A 51 10.30 -3.01 -10.11
CA ASP A 51 10.60 -3.70 -11.35
C ASP A 51 9.56 -4.79 -11.67
N GLY A 52 9.08 -5.51 -10.65
CA GLY A 52 8.02 -6.50 -10.81
C GLY A 52 6.67 -5.88 -11.17
N LEU A 53 6.28 -4.78 -10.55
CA LEU A 53 5.02 -4.10 -10.87
C LEU A 53 5.08 -3.40 -12.24
N ALA A 54 6.25 -2.92 -12.67
CA ALA A 54 6.45 -2.33 -14.00
C ALA A 54 6.24 -3.32 -15.16
N THR A 55 6.10 -4.62 -14.88
CA THR A 55 5.74 -5.63 -15.90
C THR A 55 4.24 -5.73 -16.16
N LEU A 56 3.40 -5.02 -15.42
CA LEU A 56 1.97 -4.92 -15.69
C LEU A 56 1.71 -3.96 -16.86
N ASP A 57 0.68 -4.27 -17.63
CA ASP A 57 0.27 -3.41 -18.74
C ASP A 57 -0.45 -2.15 -18.20
N ASP A 58 -0.29 -1.03 -18.88
CA ASP A 58 -0.95 0.24 -18.62
C ASP A 58 -0.78 0.75 -17.17
N VAL A 59 0.43 0.58 -16.58
CA VAL A 59 0.79 1.13 -15.26
C VAL A 59 1.83 2.23 -15.37
N GLU A 60 1.69 3.25 -14.53
CA GLU A 60 2.73 4.24 -14.23
C GLU A 60 3.17 4.10 -12.79
N ILE A 61 4.47 4.03 -12.55
CA ILE A 61 5.02 3.84 -11.20
C ILE A 61 5.86 5.05 -10.81
N VAL A 62 5.54 5.60 -9.64
CA VAL A 62 6.35 6.62 -8.97
C VAL A 62 6.81 6.07 -7.62
N VAL A 63 8.08 6.28 -7.29
CA VAL A 63 8.65 5.88 -5.99
C VAL A 63 8.86 7.12 -5.14
N SER A 64 8.32 7.11 -3.92
CA SER A 64 8.59 8.10 -2.88
C SER A 64 8.76 7.37 -1.55
N ALA A 65 9.97 7.34 -1.03
CA ALA A 65 10.32 6.56 0.15
C ALA A 65 11.26 7.35 1.08
N PRO A 66 11.39 6.98 2.35
CA PRO A 66 12.38 7.59 3.25
C PRO A 66 13.80 7.51 2.68
N ASP A 67 14.62 8.50 3.03
CA ASP A 67 16.05 8.56 2.68
C ASP A 67 16.88 7.44 3.32
N ALA A 68 16.42 6.93 4.47
CA ALA A 68 17.06 5.87 5.24
C ALA A 68 16.02 4.96 5.91
N ASN A 69 16.51 3.88 6.56
CA ASN A 69 15.66 2.98 7.35
C ASN A 69 14.97 3.72 8.49
N LYS A 70 13.66 3.54 8.61
CA LYS A 70 12.76 4.12 9.61
C LYS A 70 11.86 3.05 10.25
N SER A 71 12.35 1.81 10.37
CA SER A 71 11.59 0.71 10.99
C SER A 71 11.06 1.07 12.38
N GLY A 72 9.86 0.60 12.71
CA GLY A 72 9.20 0.88 13.99
C GLY A 72 8.56 2.26 14.11
N SER A 73 8.39 2.98 13.01
CA SER A 73 7.81 4.34 13.01
C SER A 73 6.29 4.39 13.05
N SER A 74 5.58 3.26 12.96
CA SER A 74 4.10 3.24 12.88
C SER A 74 3.58 4.14 11.74
N GLN A 75 2.41 4.74 11.89
CA GLN A 75 1.87 5.78 11.01
C GLN A 75 2.30 7.20 11.46
N SER A 76 3.37 7.33 12.21
CA SER A 76 3.79 8.64 12.67
C SER A 76 4.38 9.50 11.55
N THR A 77 4.25 10.82 11.70
CA THR A 77 4.80 11.83 10.80
C THR A 77 5.59 12.86 11.61
N ASP A 78 6.57 13.47 10.98
CA ASP A 78 7.30 14.59 11.56
C ASP A 78 6.68 15.91 11.08
N GLY A 79 6.67 16.93 11.91
CA GLY A 79 6.21 18.27 11.53
C GLY A 79 7.26 19.05 10.72
N GLY A 80 6.84 20.14 10.06
CA GLY A 80 7.73 21.10 9.40
C GLY A 80 8.13 20.77 7.96
N ALA A 81 9.19 21.45 7.48
CA ALA A 81 9.69 21.27 6.11
C ALA A 81 10.38 19.92 5.93
N ARG A 82 10.27 19.38 4.70
CA ARG A 82 10.95 18.13 4.29
C ARG A 82 12.00 18.46 3.23
N THR A 83 13.16 17.81 3.33
CA THR A 83 14.11 17.75 2.23
C THR A 83 13.73 16.55 1.34
N VAL A 84 13.71 16.77 0.04
CA VAL A 84 13.42 15.73 -0.95
C VAL A 84 14.53 15.72 -1.99
N GLU A 85 15.11 14.55 -2.22
CA GLU A 85 16.19 14.36 -3.18
C GLU A 85 15.73 13.42 -4.31
N ARG A 86 16.15 13.71 -5.54
CA ARG A 86 15.94 12.81 -6.70
C ARG A 86 16.99 11.72 -6.70
N VAL A 87 16.55 10.47 -6.69
CA VAL A 87 17.42 9.29 -6.68
C VAL A 87 17.47 8.68 -8.08
N PHE A 88 18.68 8.26 -8.48
CA PHE A 88 18.93 7.60 -9.76
C PHE A 88 19.53 6.22 -9.51
N ALA A 89 19.06 5.22 -10.26
CA ALA A 89 19.59 3.87 -10.27
C ALA A 89 20.05 3.53 -11.69
N ASN A 90 21.28 3.04 -11.84
CA ASN A 90 21.89 2.72 -13.15
C ASN A 90 21.84 3.88 -14.17
N GLY A 91 21.88 5.13 -13.69
CA GLY A 91 21.82 6.34 -14.53
C GLY A 91 20.39 6.78 -14.91
N GLU A 92 19.36 6.02 -14.56
CA GLU A 92 17.96 6.35 -14.77
C GLU A 92 17.29 6.87 -13.51
N PHE A 93 16.32 7.77 -13.65
CA PHE A 93 15.56 8.28 -12.52
C PHE A 93 14.77 7.13 -11.86
N PHE A 94 14.95 6.96 -10.57
CA PHE A 94 14.29 5.89 -9.79
C PHE A 94 13.12 6.42 -8.96
N GLY A 95 13.31 7.54 -8.25
CA GLY A 95 12.30 8.06 -7.33
C GLY A 95 12.79 9.22 -6.48
N TYR A 96 12.07 9.48 -5.41
CA TYR A 96 12.29 10.58 -4.48
C TYR A 96 12.62 10.04 -3.08
N ALA A 97 13.78 10.40 -2.55
CA ALA A 97 14.16 10.20 -1.16
C ALA A 97 13.61 11.35 -0.31
N VAL A 98 12.82 11.05 0.69
CA VAL A 98 12.22 12.04 1.59
C VAL A 98 12.90 11.97 2.95
N ASP A 99 13.47 13.07 3.44
CA ASP A 99 13.93 13.20 4.82
C ASP A 99 12.72 13.27 5.75
N GLY A 100 12.23 12.09 6.12
CA GLY A 100 11.03 11.93 6.91
C GLY A 100 10.72 10.46 7.18
N ARG A 101 9.57 10.23 7.78
CA ARG A 101 9.06 8.87 8.07
C ARG A 101 8.32 8.30 6.86
N PRO A 102 8.01 7.00 6.82
CA PRO A 102 7.28 6.39 5.71
C PRO A 102 5.96 7.08 5.37
N ALA A 103 5.20 7.49 6.39
CA ALA A 103 3.97 8.25 6.20
C ALA A 103 4.21 9.64 5.59
N ASP A 104 5.34 10.32 5.92
CA ASP A 104 5.70 11.60 5.28
C ASP A 104 6.04 11.40 3.80
N ALA A 105 6.74 10.32 3.45
CA ALA A 105 7.08 10.00 2.08
C ALA A 105 5.84 9.70 1.23
N VAL A 106 4.87 8.94 1.76
CA VAL A 106 3.58 8.70 1.10
C VAL A 106 2.80 10.00 0.96
N ARG A 107 2.71 10.81 2.01
CA ARG A 107 2.03 12.11 1.98
C ARG A 107 2.61 13.05 0.94
N PHE A 108 3.95 13.14 0.85
CA PHE A 108 4.62 13.91 -0.21
C PHE A 108 4.26 13.38 -1.60
N GLY A 109 4.32 12.06 -1.78
CA GLY A 109 3.92 11.41 -3.04
C GLY A 109 2.49 11.77 -3.44
N LEU A 110 1.54 11.59 -2.55
CA LEU A 110 0.12 11.80 -2.86
C LEU A 110 -0.23 13.27 -3.04
N LEU A 111 0.22 14.17 -2.13
CA LEU A 111 -0.21 15.57 -2.12
C LEU A 111 0.62 16.49 -3.00
N HIS A 112 1.84 16.09 -3.39
CA HIS A 112 2.71 16.88 -4.27
C HIS A 112 2.87 16.25 -5.64
N LEU A 113 3.32 15.00 -5.72
CA LEU A 113 3.55 14.33 -7.02
C LEU A 113 2.23 13.91 -7.69
N GLY A 114 1.22 13.57 -6.90
CA GLY A 114 -0.13 13.22 -7.37
C GLY A 114 -1.11 14.40 -7.46
N LYS A 115 -0.62 15.66 -7.32
CA LYS A 115 -1.51 16.83 -7.22
C LYS A 115 -2.38 17.05 -8.46
N ASP A 116 -1.78 16.94 -9.63
CA ASP A 116 -2.47 17.20 -10.90
C ASP A 116 -2.97 15.91 -11.55
N GLU A 117 -2.35 14.79 -11.24
CA GLU A 117 -2.70 13.43 -11.67
C GLU A 117 -2.67 12.51 -10.45
N PRO A 118 -3.83 12.21 -9.82
CA PRO A 118 -3.90 11.38 -8.62
C PRO A 118 -3.43 9.96 -8.84
N PHE A 119 -2.94 9.32 -7.79
CA PHE A 119 -2.62 7.89 -7.78
C PHE A 119 -3.87 7.05 -7.52
N ASP A 120 -3.94 5.88 -8.14
CA ASP A 120 -5.00 4.89 -7.94
C ASP A 120 -4.70 3.95 -6.79
N LEU A 121 -3.40 3.75 -6.46
CA LEU A 121 -2.97 2.78 -5.48
C LEU A 121 -1.64 3.20 -4.84
N VAL A 122 -1.50 2.90 -3.54
CA VAL A 122 -0.20 2.91 -2.85
C VAL A 122 0.21 1.47 -2.54
N VAL A 123 1.46 1.11 -2.85
CA VAL A 123 2.07 -0.15 -2.42
C VAL A 123 3.26 0.16 -1.53
N SER A 124 3.16 -0.20 -0.25
CA SER A 124 4.23 -0.01 0.73
C SER A 124 4.99 -1.32 0.95
N GLY A 125 6.27 -1.34 0.65
CA GLY A 125 7.15 -2.51 0.81
C GLY A 125 8.19 -2.62 -0.31
N ILE A 126 8.84 -3.77 -0.44
CA ILE A 126 8.70 -4.97 0.40
C ILE A 126 9.54 -4.75 1.65
N ASN A 127 8.95 -4.93 2.83
CA ASN A 127 9.68 -4.86 4.09
C ASN A 127 10.52 -6.11 4.34
N GLN A 128 11.73 -5.92 4.84
CA GLN A 128 12.59 -6.99 5.32
C GLN A 128 12.22 -7.36 6.77
N GLY A 129 11.35 -8.31 6.94
CA GLY A 129 10.77 -8.76 8.21
C GLY A 129 9.24 -8.78 8.13
N ALA A 130 8.64 -9.78 8.72
CA ALA A 130 7.19 -9.92 8.66
C ALA A 130 6.47 -8.95 9.61
N ASN A 131 5.30 -8.50 9.18
CA ASN A 131 4.38 -7.66 9.93
C ASN A 131 3.06 -8.43 10.16
N VAL A 132 3.15 -9.63 10.77
CA VAL A 132 2.00 -10.47 11.11
C VAL A 132 1.58 -10.27 12.57
N GLY A 133 0.28 -10.29 12.82
CA GLY A 133 -0.29 -10.04 14.13
C GLY A 133 -0.19 -8.55 14.54
N ASP A 134 -0.35 -8.30 15.83
CA ASP A 134 -0.45 -6.96 16.42
C ASP A 134 0.83 -6.10 16.29
N VAL A 135 1.99 -6.68 15.93
CA VAL A 135 3.20 -5.90 15.59
C VAL A 135 2.96 -4.98 14.37
N SER A 136 1.97 -5.27 13.54
CA SER A 136 1.56 -4.41 12.42
C SER A 136 1.29 -2.97 12.86
N HIS A 137 0.85 -2.74 14.10
CA HIS A 137 0.64 -1.39 14.66
C HIS A 137 1.93 -0.58 14.83
N LEU A 138 3.08 -1.26 14.96
CA LEU A 138 4.40 -0.63 15.10
C LEU A 138 5.13 -0.46 13.77
N SER A 139 4.66 -1.12 12.72
CA SER A 139 5.30 -1.17 11.41
C SER A 139 5.22 0.17 10.66
N GLY A 140 6.36 0.65 10.16
CA GLY A 140 6.41 1.78 9.24
C GLY A 140 5.84 1.42 7.86
N THR A 141 6.01 0.18 7.40
CA THR A 141 5.44 -0.34 6.14
C THR A 141 3.91 -0.28 6.17
N VAL A 142 3.29 -0.82 7.25
CA VAL A 142 1.83 -0.76 7.43
C VAL A 142 1.39 0.67 7.67
N GLY A 143 2.15 1.46 8.43
CA GLY A 143 1.88 2.87 8.69
C GLY A 143 1.86 3.74 7.43
N ALA A 144 2.76 3.49 6.47
CA ALA A 144 2.75 4.14 5.17
C ALA A 144 1.48 3.80 4.36
N ALA A 145 1.08 2.52 4.37
CA ALA A 145 -0.17 2.10 3.72
C ALA A 145 -1.41 2.70 4.41
N MET A 146 -1.41 2.83 5.75
CA MET A 146 -2.47 3.50 6.51
C MET A 146 -2.53 5.00 6.20
N GLU A 147 -1.39 5.66 5.96
CA GLU A 147 -1.38 7.05 5.50
C GLU A 147 -2.09 7.21 4.15
N ALA A 148 -1.90 6.27 3.22
CA ALA A 148 -2.60 6.29 1.94
C ALA A 148 -4.12 6.22 2.13
N ILE A 149 -4.61 5.32 2.99
CA ILE A 149 -6.03 5.22 3.32
C ILE A 149 -6.55 6.51 3.99
N TYR A 150 -5.74 7.13 4.86
CA TYR A 150 -6.09 8.42 5.46
C TYR A 150 -6.27 9.52 4.40
N GLN A 151 -5.51 9.47 3.30
CA GLN A 151 -5.63 10.37 2.16
C GLN A 151 -6.69 9.93 1.14
N GLY A 152 -7.41 8.84 1.39
CA GLY A 152 -8.49 8.33 0.53
C GLY A 152 -8.02 7.44 -0.62
N ILE A 153 -6.75 7.02 -0.63
CA ILE A 153 -6.19 6.17 -1.69
C ILE A 153 -6.07 4.73 -1.18
N PRO A 154 -6.54 3.72 -1.93
CA PRO A 154 -6.37 2.31 -1.59
C PRO A 154 -4.91 1.93 -1.40
N ALA A 155 -4.63 0.93 -0.53
CA ALA A 155 -3.25 0.56 -0.26
C ALA A 155 -3.03 -0.93 0.00
N ILE A 156 -1.80 -1.38 -0.32
CA ILE A 156 -1.27 -2.69 -0.01
C ILE A 156 0.00 -2.51 0.81
N ALA A 157 0.14 -3.23 1.93
CA ALA A 157 1.37 -3.36 2.69
C ALA A 157 1.99 -4.74 2.41
N VAL A 158 3.27 -4.77 2.08
CA VAL A 158 3.95 -6.00 1.65
C VAL A 158 5.19 -6.23 2.50
N SER A 159 5.29 -7.41 3.09
CA SER A 159 6.42 -7.82 3.94
C SER A 159 6.82 -9.26 3.62
N GLN A 160 8.09 -9.57 3.83
CA GLN A 160 8.59 -10.95 3.72
C GLN A 160 9.56 -11.24 4.87
N ASP A 161 9.81 -12.53 5.11
CA ASP A 161 10.83 -12.94 6.11
C ASP A 161 12.21 -12.37 5.76
N THR A 162 13.09 -12.35 6.75
CA THR A 162 14.48 -11.89 6.59
C THR A 162 15.41 -12.93 5.94
N ALA A 163 15.01 -14.19 5.95
CA ALA A 163 15.83 -15.30 5.46
C ALA A 163 15.04 -16.35 4.69
N ASN A 164 15.72 -17.02 3.76
CA ASN A 164 15.16 -18.15 2.98
C ASN A 164 13.88 -17.82 2.20
N VAL A 165 13.73 -16.57 1.75
CA VAL A 165 12.59 -16.12 0.96
C VAL A 165 13.02 -15.98 -0.50
N ASP A 166 12.21 -16.52 -1.39
CA ASP A 166 12.26 -16.16 -2.80
C ASP A 166 11.44 -14.88 -3.01
N THR A 167 12.10 -13.74 -3.12
CA THR A 167 11.47 -12.44 -3.31
C THR A 167 10.56 -12.42 -4.56
N SER A 168 10.83 -13.24 -5.57
CA SER A 168 9.99 -13.33 -6.77
C SER A 168 8.56 -13.80 -6.44
N VAL A 169 8.40 -14.64 -5.44
CA VAL A 169 7.09 -15.09 -4.96
C VAL A 169 6.31 -13.92 -4.32
N THR A 170 6.98 -13.13 -3.48
CA THR A 170 6.39 -11.92 -2.85
C THR A 170 5.96 -10.91 -3.92
N VAL A 171 6.84 -10.63 -4.88
CA VAL A 171 6.56 -9.74 -6.01
C VAL A 171 5.39 -10.27 -6.84
N ASN A 172 5.37 -11.56 -7.19
CA ASN A 172 4.30 -12.15 -8.00
C ASN A 172 2.94 -12.12 -7.29
N LEU A 173 2.89 -12.40 -5.98
CA LEU A 173 1.66 -12.32 -5.21
C LEU A 173 1.12 -10.89 -5.16
N THR A 174 2.00 -9.92 -4.93
CA THR A 174 1.66 -8.49 -4.95
C THR A 174 1.16 -8.06 -6.33
N ARG A 175 1.84 -8.47 -7.40
CA ARG A 175 1.47 -8.17 -8.78
C ARG A 175 0.09 -8.72 -9.13
N GLN A 176 -0.26 -9.94 -8.68
CA GLN A 176 -1.59 -10.52 -8.89
C GLN A 176 -2.68 -9.68 -8.20
N LEU A 177 -2.43 -9.19 -6.99
CA LEU A 177 -3.38 -8.34 -6.27
C LEU A 177 -3.52 -6.96 -6.93
N VAL A 178 -2.42 -6.34 -7.35
CA VAL A 178 -2.43 -5.07 -8.10
C VAL A 178 -3.20 -5.21 -9.40
N ALA A 179 -2.94 -6.25 -10.19
CA ALA A 179 -3.67 -6.53 -11.43
C ALA A 179 -5.17 -6.78 -11.20
N LYS A 180 -5.53 -7.36 -10.04
CA LYS A 180 -6.94 -7.50 -9.65
C LYS A 180 -7.55 -6.13 -9.36
N TYR A 181 -6.87 -5.26 -8.62
CA TYR A 181 -7.37 -3.92 -8.30
C TYR A 181 -7.50 -3.03 -9.54
N GLN A 182 -6.55 -3.11 -10.47
CA GLN A 182 -6.62 -2.42 -11.75
C GLN A 182 -7.87 -2.80 -12.57
N ARG A 183 -8.25 -4.08 -12.55
CA ARG A 183 -9.42 -4.57 -13.32
C ARG A 183 -10.77 -4.39 -12.61
N GLU A 184 -10.80 -4.55 -11.29
CA GLU A 184 -12.05 -4.72 -10.53
C GLU A 184 -12.29 -3.57 -9.52
N GLY A 185 -11.30 -2.70 -9.33
CA GLY A 185 -11.27 -1.70 -8.26
C GLY A 185 -10.73 -2.27 -6.94
N ALA A 186 -10.29 -1.40 -6.08
CA ALA A 186 -9.77 -1.71 -4.75
C ALA A 186 -10.82 -1.42 -3.67
N PRO A 187 -10.82 -2.14 -2.53
CA PRO A 187 -11.73 -1.87 -1.43
C PRO A 187 -11.37 -0.54 -0.75
N GLU A 188 -12.36 0.32 -0.52
CA GLU A 188 -12.19 1.59 0.19
C GLU A 188 -11.91 1.39 1.69
N GLY A 189 -11.02 2.20 2.26
CA GLY A 189 -10.75 2.21 3.70
C GLY A 189 -10.08 0.95 4.24
N ILE A 190 -9.53 0.09 3.37
CA ILE A 190 -8.90 -1.17 3.72
C ILE A 190 -7.47 -1.22 3.17
N VAL A 191 -6.52 -1.55 4.05
CA VAL A 191 -5.18 -1.99 3.64
C VAL A 191 -5.17 -3.50 3.55
N ILE A 192 -4.71 -4.06 2.44
CA ILE A 192 -4.39 -5.48 2.38
C ILE A 192 -2.92 -5.66 2.77
N SER A 193 -2.70 -6.33 3.90
CA SER A 193 -1.37 -6.72 4.37
C SER A 193 -1.00 -8.09 3.85
N ILE A 194 0.12 -8.17 3.13
CA ILE A 194 0.71 -9.41 2.59
C ILE A 194 1.97 -9.71 3.39
N ASN A 195 2.12 -10.94 3.88
CA ASN A 195 3.33 -11.41 4.54
C ASN A 195 3.75 -12.76 3.99
N VAL A 196 4.97 -12.88 3.52
CA VAL A 196 5.51 -14.12 2.93
C VAL A 196 6.58 -14.71 3.84
N PRO A 197 6.37 -15.91 4.41
CA PRO A 197 7.37 -16.57 5.25
C PRO A 197 8.52 -17.12 4.44
N GLY A 198 9.64 -17.38 5.12
CA GLY A 198 10.76 -18.12 4.57
C GLY A 198 10.50 -19.62 4.46
N GLY A 199 11.29 -20.30 3.62
CA GLY A 199 11.22 -21.74 3.42
C GLY A 199 10.16 -22.19 2.43
N GLU A 200 9.70 -23.45 2.57
CA GLU A 200 8.72 -24.03 1.67
C GLU A 200 7.33 -23.47 1.95
N LEU A 201 6.71 -22.89 0.93
CA LEU A 201 5.37 -22.33 1.01
C LEU A 201 4.29 -23.41 0.77
N LYS A 202 3.31 -23.45 1.66
CA LYS A 202 2.15 -24.34 1.56
C LYS A 202 0.95 -23.74 0.83
N GLY A 203 1.03 -22.45 0.47
CA GLY A 203 -0.04 -21.73 -0.19
C GLY A 203 -0.31 -20.36 0.44
N VAL A 204 -1.47 -19.80 0.13
CA VAL A 204 -1.94 -18.50 0.63
C VAL A 204 -3.07 -18.72 1.62
N ALA A 205 -3.04 -18.00 2.75
CA ALA A 205 -4.08 -18.04 3.77
C ALA A 205 -4.62 -16.63 4.05
N VAL A 206 -5.92 -16.42 3.88
CA VAL A 206 -6.60 -15.21 4.32
C VAL A 206 -7.00 -15.40 5.78
N ARG A 207 -6.47 -14.55 6.68
CA ARG A 207 -6.65 -14.69 8.12
C ARG A 207 -6.81 -13.33 8.79
N PRO A 208 -7.54 -13.25 9.91
CA PRO A 208 -7.54 -12.07 10.76
C PRO A 208 -6.20 -11.92 11.47
N MET A 209 -5.91 -10.67 11.89
CA MET A 209 -4.77 -10.34 12.73
C MET A 209 -4.84 -11.12 14.04
N GLY A 210 -3.72 -11.70 14.43
CA GLY A 210 -3.54 -12.37 15.71
C GLY A 210 -2.53 -11.68 16.61
N GLU A 211 -2.00 -12.42 17.59
CA GLU A 211 -0.85 -11.95 18.37
C GLU A 211 0.41 -11.93 17.50
N SER A 212 1.30 -10.96 17.73
CA SER A 212 2.60 -10.90 17.05
C SER A 212 3.43 -12.17 17.28
N TYR A 213 4.17 -12.56 16.25
CA TYR A 213 5.18 -13.63 16.33
C TYR A 213 6.45 -13.21 17.09
N LEU A 214 6.61 -11.93 17.39
CA LEU A 214 7.68 -11.35 18.19
C LEU A 214 7.09 -10.52 19.31
N LYS A 215 7.68 -10.60 20.51
CA LYS A 215 7.37 -9.73 21.64
C LYS A 215 8.66 -9.14 22.20
N PHE A 216 8.58 -8.01 22.86
CA PHE A 216 9.74 -7.46 23.57
C PHE A 216 10.00 -8.24 24.86
N SER A 217 11.29 -8.50 25.14
CA SER A 217 11.73 -8.92 26.46
C SER A 217 11.57 -7.77 27.48
N PRO A 218 11.60 -8.04 28.78
CA PRO A 218 11.88 -7.00 29.76
C PRO A 218 13.18 -6.26 29.44
N TYR A 219 13.26 -4.98 29.82
CA TYR A 219 14.50 -4.22 29.75
C TYR A 219 15.53 -4.75 30.75
N GLU A 220 16.75 -4.96 30.28
CA GLU A 220 17.87 -5.36 31.09
C GLU A 220 18.89 -4.20 31.18
N LEU A 221 19.43 -3.95 32.38
CA LEU A 221 20.46 -2.95 32.58
C LEU A 221 21.75 -3.40 31.90
N THR A 222 22.27 -2.64 30.95
CA THR A 222 23.49 -2.94 30.20
C THR A 222 24.68 -2.12 30.69
N ARG A 223 24.46 -0.90 31.19
CA ARG A 223 25.52 0.00 31.64
C ARG A 223 24.98 1.01 32.63
N THR A 224 25.84 1.43 33.58
CA THR A 224 25.60 2.59 34.45
C THR A 224 26.86 3.44 34.47
N ASP A 225 26.71 4.77 34.31
CA ASP A 225 27.76 5.77 34.40
C ASP A 225 27.24 6.97 35.17
N GLY A 226 27.60 7.07 36.44
CA GLY A 226 27.04 8.05 37.35
C GLY A 226 25.53 7.89 37.55
N GLU A 227 24.76 8.92 37.20
CA GLU A 227 23.29 8.92 37.25
C GLU A 227 22.64 8.44 35.96
N VAL A 228 23.42 8.12 34.92
CA VAL A 228 22.92 7.65 33.62
C VAL A 228 23.01 6.14 33.58
N SER A 229 21.89 5.48 33.23
CA SER A 229 21.82 4.04 33.02
C SER A 229 21.28 3.71 31.65
N GLU A 230 21.87 2.74 30.98
CA GLU A 230 21.46 2.23 29.69
C GLU A 230 20.74 0.89 29.90
N PHE A 231 19.61 0.73 29.25
CA PHE A 231 18.82 -0.50 29.29
C PHE A 231 18.56 -0.97 27.87
N GLU A 232 18.51 -2.27 27.67
CA GLU A 232 18.25 -2.89 26.38
C GLU A 232 17.12 -3.91 26.51
N ALA A 233 16.21 -3.92 25.52
CA ALA A 233 15.21 -4.97 25.35
C ALA A 233 15.41 -5.62 23.97
N SER A 234 15.26 -6.92 23.90
CA SER A 234 15.39 -7.70 22.68
C SER A 234 14.04 -8.22 22.21
N TYR A 235 13.92 -8.49 20.92
CA TYR A 235 12.79 -9.26 20.43
C TYR A 235 12.93 -10.72 20.80
N VAL A 236 11.87 -11.30 21.33
CA VAL A 236 11.78 -12.75 21.63
C VAL A 236 10.68 -13.37 20.79
N GLY A 237 10.94 -14.56 20.29
CA GLY A 237 9.95 -15.30 19.49
C GLY A 237 8.73 -15.63 20.31
N ASN A 238 7.53 -15.42 19.72
CA ASN A 238 6.25 -15.80 20.28
C ASN A 238 5.57 -16.80 19.34
N ARG A 239 5.11 -17.91 19.88
CA ARG A 239 4.38 -18.92 19.13
C ARG A 239 2.88 -18.65 19.22
N ALA A 240 2.25 -18.37 18.09
CA ALA A 240 0.81 -18.17 18.04
C ALA A 240 0.06 -19.45 18.38
N LEU A 241 -0.93 -19.34 19.26
CA LEU A 241 -1.79 -20.44 19.70
C LEU A 241 -3.12 -20.48 18.93
N ASP A 242 -3.62 -19.33 18.49
CA ASP A 242 -4.84 -19.27 17.69
C ASP A 242 -4.60 -19.72 16.26
N SER A 243 -5.04 -20.92 15.94
CA SER A 243 -4.90 -21.51 14.59
C SER A 243 -5.66 -20.78 13.49
N LYS A 244 -6.52 -19.83 13.84
CA LYS A 244 -7.26 -18.99 12.88
C LYS A 244 -6.55 -17.69 12.55
N SER A 245 -5.48 -17.33 13.27
CA SER A 245 -4.75 -16.08 13.08
C SER A 245 -3.79 -16.11 11.88
N ASP A 246 -3.45 -14.92 11.41
CA ASP A 246 -2.41 -14.71 10.39
C ASP A 246 -1.04 -15.16 10.90
N THR A 247 -0.69 -14.86 12.13
CA THR A 247 0.58 -15.27 12.75
C THR A 247 0.74 -16.78 12.79
N TYR A 248 -0.31 -17.51 13.17
CA TYR A 248 -0.26 -18.98 13.14
C TYR A 248 -0.06 -19.49 11.71
N ALA A 249 -0.81 -18.99 10.74
CA ALA A 249 -0.69 -19.40 9.34
C ALA A 249 0.72 -19.10 8.80
N TYR A 250 1.26 -17.91 9.07
CA TYR A 250 2.61 -17.51 8.71
C TYR A 250 3.66 -18.47 9.29
N GLN A 251 3.61 -18.73 10.60
CA GLN A 251 4.53 -19.66 11.29
C GLN A 251 4.42 -21.11 10.80
N ASN A 252 3.34 -21.46 10.11
CA ASN A 252 3.14 -22.78 9.49
C ASN A 252 3.39 -22.82 7.99
N GLY A 253 4.05 -21.80 7.42
CA GLY A 253 4.53 -21.78 6.04
C GLY A 253 3.47 -21.33 5.01
N TYR A 254 2.48 -20.56 5.41
CA TYR A 254 1.53 -19.93 4.49
C TYR A 254 1.87 -18.46 4.28
N ALA A 255 1.90 -17.99 3.06
CA ALA A 255 1.80 -16.57 2.77
C ALA A 255 0.44 -16.06 3.26
N THR A 256 0.42 -14.98 4.03
CA THR A 256 -0.82 -14.48 4.63
C THR A 256 -1.32 -13.23 3.95
N ILE A 257 -2.64 -13.12 3.86
CA ILE A 257 -3.35 -11.92 3.42
C ILE A 257 -4.31 -11.52 4.53
N THR A 258 -4.10 -10.33 5.11
CA THR A 258 -4.88 -9.82 6.23
C THR A 258 -5.47 -8.46 5.85
N PRO A 259 -6.81 -8.31 5.78
CA PRO A 259 -7.44 -7.01 5.59
C PRO A 259 -7.42 -6.22 6.90
N LEU A 260 -6.83 -5.01 6.86
CA LEU A 260 -6.71 -4.11 7.99
C LEU A 260 -7.61 -2.89 7.78
N LYS A 261 -8.35 -2.49 8.83
CA LYS A 261 -9.20 -1.30 8.83
C LYS A 261 -8.45 -0.09 9.37
N PHE A 262 -8.76 1.07 8.83
CA PHE A 262 -8.30 2.35 9.37
C PHE A 262 -9.09 2.79 10.60
N ASP A 263 -10.38 2.45 10.68
CA ASP A 263 -11.23 2.79 11.82
C ASP A 263 -10.95 1.88 13.02
N TRP A 264 -10.41 2.47 14.09
CA TRP A 264 -10.08 1.80 15.35
C TRP A 264 -11.21 1.88 16.39
N THR A 265 -12.37 2.41 16.00
CA THR A 265 -13.50 2.54 16.91
C THR A 265 -14.04 1.16 17.31
N ALA A 266 -14.10 0.89 18.61
CA ALA A 266 -14.80 -0.26 19.16
C ALA A 266 -16.31 0.00 19.13
N HIS A 267 -16.93 -0.16 17.97
CA HIS A 267 -18.34 0.19 17.74
C HIS A 267 -19.30 -0.55 18.69
N GLU A 268 -18.96 -1.76 19.09
CA GLU A 268 -19.71 -2.57 20.05
C GLU A 268 -19.77 -1.97 21.46
N MET A 269 -18.81 -1.09 21.81
CA MET A 269 -18.73 -0.46 23.13
C MET A 269 -19.51 0.87 23.23
N LEU A 270 -19.89 1.48 22.11
CA LEU A 270 -20.47 2.83 22.11
C LEU A 270 -21.76 2.89 22.98
N SER A 271 -22.68 1.95 22.77
CA SER A 271 -23.94 1.90 23.54
C SER A 271 -23.73 1.64 25.02
N GLU A 272 -22.72 0.87 25.39
CA GLU A 272 -22.37 0.63 26.80
C GLU A 272 -21.84 1.91 27.45
N ILE A 273 -20.91 2.61 26.79
CA ILE A 273 -20.30 3.85 27.28
C ILE A 273 -21.36 4.95 27.46
N GLU A 274 -22.36 5.05 26.58
CA GLU A 274 -23.48 5.98 26.71
C GLU A 274 -24.25 5.76 28.04
N THR A 275 -24.34 4.53 28.52
CA THR A 275 -25.02 4.23 29.79
C THR A 275 -24.26 4.68 31.04
N TRP A 276 -22.97 5.04 30.92
CA TRP A 276 -22.17 5.48 32.08
C TRP A 276 -22.57 6.85 32.61
N GLY A 277 -23.41 7.61 31.87
CA GLY A 277 -23.99 8.88 32.31
C GLY A 277 -22.95 9.99 32.56
N LEU A 278 -21.83 9.96 31.85
CA LEU A 278 -20.80 11.00 31.96
C LEU A 278 -21.34 12.34 31.49
N ALA A 279 -21.18 13.39 32.29
CA ALA A 279 -21.60 14.73 31.99
C ALA A 279 -20.47 15.75 32.25
N ILE A 280 -20.52 16.88 31.58
CA ILE A 280 -19.66 18.03 31.86
C ILE A 280 -20.47 18.96 32.75
N ASP A 281 -20.01 19.20 33.99
CA ASP A 281 -20.61 20.11 34.97
C ASP A 281 -20.27 21.59 34.65
#